data_35bc7f7e8c689b5249aa128f93e76132
#
_entry.id   35bc7f7e8c689b5249aa128f93e76132
#
_cell.length_a   1.000
_cell.length_b   1.000
_cell.length_c   1.000
_cell.angle_alpha   90.00
_cell.angle_beta   90.00
_cell.angle_gamma   90.00
#
_symmetry.space_group_name_H-M   'P 1'
#
loop_
_entity.id
_entity.type
_entity.pdbx_description
1 polymer ?
#
loop_
_entity_poly.entity_id
_entity_poly.type
_entity_poly.pdbx_seq_one_letter_code
_entity_poly.pdbx_strand_id
1 'polypeptide(L)'
;QFHNELINDLIPAVESKYSTYAKDTTLEGLKESRDHRGFGGFSMGSVNTWCTFRYCLGYFRYFMTMSGIYSKDGDYMAQLVKEQGYKPEDFFIFAASGSDDFAYSSFRSQIMAMENASDNTFLFGTSESNGNLAFLVREGYSHDATANYEYMYNGLCFFWNSKR
;
A
#
# COMPACT_ATOMS: atom_id res chain seq x y z
N GLN A 1 18.76 1.91 0.13
CA GLN A 1 18.39 3.02 -0.68
C GLN A 1 17.08 3.56 -0.13
N PHE A 2 16.06 3.99 -0.88
CA PHE A 2 14.89 4.69 -0.30
C PHE A 2 14.26 3.98 0.93
N HIS A 3 14.04 2.67 0.86
CA HIS A 3 13.51 1.92 2.00
C HIS A 3 14.44 1.92 3.23
N ASN A 4 15.76 1.99 3.05
CA ASN A 4 16.71 2.10 4.16
C ASN A 4 16.62 3.48 4.82
N GLU A 5 16.55 4.55 4.03
CA GLU A 5 16.33 5.92 4.51
C GLU A 5 14.99 6.03 5.25
N LEU A 6 13.95 5.37 4.73
CA LEU A 6 12.64 5.34 5.36
C LEU A 6 12.69 4.69 6.75
N ILE A 7 13.33 3.51 6.87
CA ILE A 7 13.41 2.74 8.10
C ILE A 7 14.40 3.34 9.12
N ASN A 8 15.56 3.78 8.64
CA ASN A 8 16.66 4.18 9.54
C ASN A 8 16.63 5.66 9.90
N ASP A 9 16.01 6.50 9.08
CA ASP A 9 16.05 7.95 9.24
C ASP A 9 14.65 8.55 9.44
N LEU A 10 13.75 8.41 8.45
CA LEU A 10 12.48 9.14 8.45
C LEU A 10 11.51 8.64 9.54
N ILE A 11 11.27 7.33 9.62
CA ILE A 11 10.33 6.79 10.62
C ILE A 11 10.83 7.10 12.04
N PRO A 12 12.10 6.80 12.42
CA PRO A 12 12.59 7.15 13.75
C PRO A 12 12.53 8.66 14.05
N ALA A 13 12.84 9.50 13.07
CA ALA A 13 12.77 10.96 13.25
C ALA A 13 11.35 11.46 13.53
N VAL A 14 10.35 10.93 12.83
CA VAL A 14 8.94 11.27 13.04
C VAL A 14 8.43 10.74 14.38
N GLU A 15 8.68 9.44 14.65
CA GLU A 15 8.20 8.75 15.85
C GLU A 15 8.84 9.32 17.13
N SER A 16 10.08 9.81 17.08
CA SER A 16 10.73 10.46 18.22
C SER A 16 10.22 11.87 18.50
N LYS A 17 9.66 12.55 17.48
CA LYS A 17 9.27 13.96 17.57
C LYS A 17 7.80 14.17 17.90
N TYR A 18 6.93 13.28 17.45
CA TYR A 18 5.48 13.43 17.56
C TYR A 18 4.90 12.36 18.47
N SER A 19 3.76 12.65 19.08
CA SER A 19 2.99 11.66 19.83
C SER A 19 2.30 10.70 18.85
N THR A 20 2.82 9.49 18.79
CA THR A 20 2.38 8.44 17.87
C THR A 20 2.06 7.15 18.65
N TYR A 21 1.83 6.06 17.94
CA TYR A 21 1.61 4.74 18.55
C TYR A 21 2.90 3.96 18.83
N ALA A 22 4.07 4.43 18.35
CA ALA A 22 5.34 3.81 18.66
C ALA A 22 5.71 4.06 20.13
N LYS A 23 6.07 3.02 20.86
CA LYS A 23 6.53 3.11 22.25
C LYS A 23 7.95 3.68 22.35
N ASP A 24 8.77 3.37 21.35
CA ASP A 24 10.15 3.83 21.19
C ASP A 24 10.54 3.75 19.71
N THR A 25 11.77 4.20 19.41
CA THR A 25 12.31 4.22 18.03
C THR A 25 13.28 3.08 17.74
N THR A 26 13.29 2.04 18.55
CA THR A 26 14.01 0.81 18.23
C THR A 26 13.34 0.10 17.04
N LEU A 27 14.08 -0.73 16.32
CA LEU A 27 13.52 -1.48 15.20
C LEU A 27 12.34 -2.36 15.62
N GLU A 28 12.35 -2.89 16.82
CA GLU A 28 11.27 -3.70 17.39
C GLU A 28 10.05 -2.84 17.73
N GLY A 29 10.24 -1.73 18.46
CA GLY A 29 9.15 -0.81 18.79
C GLY A 29 8.46 -0.21 17.54
N LEU A 30 9.26 0.06 16.49
CA LEU A 30 8.72 0.49 15.19
C LEU A 30 7.91 -0.62 14.49
N LYS A 31 8.32 -1.87 14.60
CA LYS A 31 7.57 -3.01 14.04
C LYS A 31 6.29 -3.30 14.83
N GLU A 32 6.33 -3.22 16.16
CA GLU A 32 5.13 -3.39 17.00
C GLU A 32 4.01 -2.38 16.68
N SER A 33 4.39 -1.17 16.27
CA SER A 33 3.44 -0.10 15.91
C SER A 33 3.08 -0.05 14.41
N ARG A 34 3.50 -1.03 13.59
CA ARG A 34 3.27 -1.08 12.14
C ARG A 34 1.80 -0.94 11.73
N ASP A 35 0.90 -1.45 12.53
CA ASP A 35 -0.55 -1.43 12.28
C ASP A 35 -1.15 0.00 12.29
N HIS A 36 -0.39 0.97 12.76
CA HIS A 36 -0.77 2.38 12.79
C HIS A 36 -0.08 3.22 11.72
N ARG A 37 0.67 2.58 10.77
CA ARG A 37 1.33 3.28 9.67
C ARG A 37 0.81 2.84 8.32
N GLY A 38 0.62 3.86 7.47
CA GLY A 38 0.34 3.69 6.05
C GLY A 38 1.39 4.42 5.21
N PHE A 39 1.60 3.93 4.00
CA PHE A 39 2.43 4.56 2.99
C PHE A 39 1.63 4.67 1.69
N GLY A 40 1.69 5.82 1.03
CA GLY A 40 0.94 6.01 -0.20
C GLY A 40 1.56 7.01 -1.15
N GLY A 41 1.21 6.91 -2.41
CA GLY A 41 1.67 7.83 -3.42
C GLY A 41 1.01 7.66 -4.78
N PHE A 42 1.06 8.73 -5.57
CA PHE A 42 0.51 8.83 -6.91
C PHE A 42 1.63 8.80 -7.94
N SER A 43 1.40 8.16 -9.09
CA SER A 43 2.35 8.11 -10.22
C SER A 43 3.69 7.49 -9.78
N MET A 44 4.79 8.22 -9.82
CA MET A 44 6.09 7.77 -9.29
C MET A 44 6.01 7.48 -7.79
N GLY A 45 5.16 8.19 -7.04
CA GLY A 45 4.87 7.88 -5.64
C GLY A 45 4.21 6.50 -5.45
N SER A 46 3.38 6.06 -6.41
CA SER A 46 2.84 4.70 -6.42
C SER A 46 3.94 3.65 -6.62
N VAL A 47 4.90 3.91 -7.50
CA VAL A 47 6.09 3.04 -7.67
C VAL A 47 6.87 2.94 -6.35
N ASN A 48 7.07 4.06 -5.66
CA ASN A 48 7.71 4.06 -4.33
C ASN A 48 6.88 3.33 -3.28
N THR A 49 5.54 3.40 -3.37
CA THR A 49 4.64 2.64 -2.49
C THR A 49 4.82 1.14 -2.69
N TRP A 50 4.91 0.68 -3.93
CA TRP A 50 5.20 -0.73 -4.21
C TRP A 50 6.62 -1.14 -3.76
N CYS A 51 7.61 -0.27 -3.91
CA CYS A 51 8.95 -0.51 -3.34
C CYS A 51 8.90 -0.61 -1.82
N THR A 52 8.11 0.23 -1.15
CA THR A 52 7.89 0.15 0.30
C THR A 52 7.17 -1.14 0.69
N PHE A 53 6.16 -1.56 -0.06
CA PHE A 53 5.50 -2.85 0.12
C PHE A 53 6.49 -4.01 0.02
N ARG A 54 7.38 -3.98 -0.98
CA ARG A 54 8.41 -5.02 -1.18
C ARG A 54 9.38 -5.18 -0.01
N TYR A 55 9.70 -4.13 0.73
CA TYR A 55 10.80 -4.17 1.70
C TYR A 55 10.38 -3.83 3.13
N CYS A 56 9.18 -3.27 3.34
CA CYS A 56 8.82 -2.63 4.59
C CYS A 56 7.48 -3.11 5.17
N LEU A 57 7.00 -4.31 4.83
CA LEU A 57 5.79 -4.89 5.45
C LEU A 57 5.91 -4.97 6.97
N GLY A 58 7.13 -5.09 7.51
CA GLY A 58 7.40 -5.05 8.94
C GLY A 58 7.17 -3.70 9.62
N TYR A 59 7.03 -2.62 8.85
CA TYR A 59 6.91 -1.25 9.35
C TYR A 59 5.61 -0.57 8.97
N PHE A 60 4.91 -1.09 7.96
CA PHE A 60 3.64 -0.56 7.44
C PHE A 60 2.62 -1.68 7.27
N ARG A 61 1.37 -1.40 7.63
CA ARG A 61 0.23 -2.28 7.35
C ARG A 61 -0.53 -1.81 6.11
N TYR A 62 -0.64 -0.51 5.88
CA TYR A 62 -1.52 0.09 4.88
C TYR A 62 -0.73 0.68 3.72
N PHE A 63 -1.16 0.37 2.50
CA PHE A 63 -0.53 0.84 1.27
C PHE A 63 -1.56 1.45 0.35
N MET A 64 -1.31 2.68 -0.11
CA MET A 64 -2.19 3.40 -1.03
C MET A 64 -1.45 3.64 -2.34
N THR A 65 -1.73 2.83 -3.35
CA THR A 65 -1.07 2.89 -4.65
C THR A 65 -1.98 3.53 -5.69
N MET A 66 -1.51 4.57 -6.36
CA MET A 66 -2.34 5.34 -7.26
C MET A 66 -1.61 5.58 -8.59
N SER A 67 -2.14 4.99 -9.68
CA SER A 67 -1.68 5.19 -11.07
C SER A 67 -0.17 4.99 -11.29
N GLY A 68 0.40 3.91 -10.76
CA GLY A 68 1.81 3.54 -10.99
C GLY A 68 2.06 2.08 -10.65
N ILE A 69 2.80 1.38 -11.51
CA ILE A 69 3.01 -0.07 -11.44
C ILE A 69 4.40 -0.44 -10.92
N TYR A 70 4.51 -1.70 -10.47
CA TYR A 70 5.77 -2.33 -10.09
C TYR A 70 6.03 -3.62 -10.90
N SER A 71 5.07 -4.55 -10.92
CA SER A 71 5.17 -5.81 -11.65
C SER A 71 3.79 -6.27 -12.12
N LYS A 72 3.72 -6.84 -13.33
CA LYS A 72 2.51 -7.49 -13.86
C LYS A 72 2.47 -8.99 -13.57
N ASP A 73 3.38 -9.48 -12.75
CA ASP A 73 3.44 -10.87 -12.29
C ASP A 73 2.85 -10.95 -10.87
N GLY A 74 1.64 -11.51 -10.78
CA GLY A 74 0.88 -11.63 -9.52
C GLY A 74 1.54 -12.60 -8.55
N ASP A 75 2.08 -13.72 -9.04
CA ASP A 75 2.76 -14.70 -8.21
C ASP A 75 4.07 -14.13 -7.63
N TYR A 76 4.79 -13.35 -8.41
CA TYR A 76 5.94 -12.61 -7.91
C TYR A 76 5.55 -11.61 -6.79
N MET A 77 4.46 -10.88 -6.97
CA MET A 77 3.96 -9.96 -5.93
C MET A 77 3.55 -10.72 -4.66
N ALA A 78 2.93 -11.89 -4.79
CA ALA A 78 2.58 -12.76 -3.66
C ALA A 78 3.83 -13.31 -2.96
N GLN A 79 4.86 -13.67 -3.73
CA GLN A 79 6.13 -14.13 -3.18
C GLN A 79 6.80 -13.06 -2.29
N LEU A 80 6.72 -11.78 -2.65
CA LEU A 80 7.27 -10.69 -1.83
C LEU A 80 6.67 -10.64 -0.41
N VAL A 81 5.40 -10.99 -0.26
CA VAL A 81 4.71 -11.06 1.04
C VAL A 81 5.27 -12.23 1.86
N LYS A 82 5.37 -13.39 1.25
CA LYS A 82 5.87 -14.62 1.90
C LYS A 82 7.32 -14.50 2.32
N GLU A 83 8.18 -13.92 1.48
CA GLU A 83 9.60 -13.70 1.78
C GLU A 83 9.81 -12.82 3.00
N GLN A 84 8.90 -11.90 3.27
CA GLN A 84 8.90 -11.06 4.48
C GLN A 84 8.23 -11.73 5.69
N GLY A 85 7.64 -12.92 5.54
CA GLY A 85 7.00 -13.70 6.61
C GLY A 85 5.58 -13.24 6.95
N TYR A 86 4.90 -12.52 6.04
CA TYR A 86 3.55 -11.99 6.25
C TYR A 86 2.49 -12.81 5.52
N LYS A 87 1.23 -12.63 5.91
CA LYS A 87 0.04 -13.31 5.42
C LYS A 87 -0.98 -12.30 4.89
N PRO A 88 -2.03 -12.74 4.17
CA PRO A 88 -3.07 -11.86 3.63
C PRO A 88 -3.73 -10.92 4.65
N GLU A 89 -3.92 -11.38 5.88
CA GLU A 89 -4.53 -10.60 6.96
C GLU A 89 -3.61 -9.52 7.57
N ASP A 90 -2.34 -9.54 7.23
CA ASP A 90 -1.34 -8.66 7.84
C ASP A 90 -1.20 -7.29 7.16
N PHE A 91 -1.83 -7.09 6.01
CA PHE A 91 -1.74 -5.83 5.26
C PHE A 91 -3.05 -5.50 4.55
N PHE A 92 -3.18 -4.24 4.15
CA PHE A 92 -4.27 -3.79 3.29
C PHE A 92 -3.75 -2.84 2.22
N ILE A 93 -4.16 -3.06 0.97
CA ILE A 93 -3.81 -2.24 -0.18
C ILE A 93 -5.08 -1.56 -0.71
N PHE A 94 -5.03 -0.24 -0.81
CA PHE A 94 -5.98 0.52 -1.61
C PHE A 94 -5.30 0.95 -2.91
N ALA A 95 -5.85 0.53 -4.03
CA ALA A 95 -5.37 0.84 -5.37
C ALA A 95 -6.39 1.73 -6.08
N ALA A 96 -5.95 2.79 -6.77
CA ALA A 96 -6.84 3.67 -7.51
C ALA A 96 -6.22 4.17 -8.82
N SER A 97 -7.07 4.34 -9.85
CA SER A 97 -6.70 5.00 -11.10
C SER A 97 -7.94 5.52 -11.84
N GLY A 98 -7.76 6.51 -12.69
CA GLY A 98 -8.80 6.98 -13.60
C GLY A 98 -8.84 6.17 -14.89
N SER A 99 -10.02 6.06 -15.53
CA SER A 99 -10.16 5.34 -16.80
C SER A 99 -9.40 6.02 -17.94
N ASP A 100 -9.24 7.34 -17.89
CA ASP A 100 -8.58 8.17 -18.90
C ASP A 100 -7.10 8.46 -18.53
N ASP A 101 -6.61 7.85 -17.46
CA ASP A 101 -5.21 7.94 -17.06
C ASP A 101 -4.33 7.08 -17.98
N PHE A 102 -3.23 7.64 -18.50
CA PHE A 102 -2.30 6.90 -19.37
C PHE A 102 -1.69 5.66 -18.70
N ALA A 103 -1.58 5.66 -17.37
CA ALA A 103 -1.08 4.53 -16.60
C ALA A 103 -2.13 3.45 -16.35
N TYR A 104 -3.43 3.74 -16.54
CA TYR A 104 -4.55 2.89 -16.15
C TYR A 104 -4.43 1.46 -16.67
N SER A 105 -4.20 1.30 -17.97
CA SER A 105 -4.15 -0.05 -18.58
C SER A 105 -3.09 -0.94 -17.92
N SER A 106 -1.90 -0.40 -17.70
CA SER A 106 -0.81 -1.13 -17.05
C SER A 106 -1.07 -1.35 -15.57
N PHE A 107 -1.59 -0.34 -14.88
CA PHE A 107 -1.93 -0.42 -13.46
C PHE A 107 -3.02 -1.48 -13.21
N ARG A 108 -4.12 -1.42 -13.98
CA ARG A 108 -5.17 -2.43 -13.93
C ARG A 108 -4.63 -3.84 -14.19
N SER A 109 -3.72 -3.99 -15.15
CA SER A 109 -3.11 -5.30 -15.45
C SER A 109 -2.33 -5.85 -14.25
N GLN A 110 -1.61 -5.03 -13.51
CA GLN A 110 -0.95 -5.46 -12.27
C GLN A 110 -1.98 -5.89 -11.21
N ILE A 111 -3.02 -5.07 -10.96
CA ILE A 111 -4.02 -5.37 -9.93
C ILE A 111 -4.76 -6.66 -10.24
N MET A 112 -5.16 -6.88 -11.50
CA MET A 112 -5.80 -8.14 -11.93
C MET A 112 -4.86 -9.33 -11.84
N ALA A 113 -3.57 -9.16 -12.14
CA ALA A 113 -2.59 -10.24 -11.99
C ALA A 113 -2.40 -10.62 -10.50
N MET A 114 -2.41 -9.64 -9.60
CA MET A 114 -2.36 -9.89 -8.16
C MET A 114 -3.60 -10.65 -7.65
N GLU A 115 -4.81 -10.25 -8.07
CA GLU A 115 -6.05 -10.99 -7.75
C GLU A 115 -6.00 -12.45 -8.19
N ASN A 116 -5.42 -12.69 -9.36
CA ASN A 116 -5.32 -14.03 -9.96
C ASN A 116 -4.05 -14.79 -9.56
N ALA A 117 -3.30 -14.32 -8.56
CA ALA A 117 -2.14 -15.04 -8.04
C ALA A 117 -2.55 -16.42 -7.51
N SER A 118 -1.72 -17.43 -7.77
CA SER A 118 -2.06 -18.85 -7.58
C SER A 118 -2.34 -19.26 -6.12
N ASP A 119 -1.95 -18.44 -5.16
CA ASP A 119 -1.96 -18.73 -3.72
C ASP A 119 -2.98 -17.94 -2.89
N ASN A 120 -3.85 -17.15 -3.55
CA ASN A 120 -4.84 -16.30 -2.90
C ASN A 120 -4.26 -15.29 -1.87
N THR A 121 -3.03 -14.82 -2.07
CA THR A 121 -2.42 -13.81 -1.20
C THR A 121 -3.17 -12.48 -1.27
N PHE A 122 -3.74 -12.13 -2.44
CA PHE A 122 -4.50 -10.90 -2.63
C PHE A 122 -5.97 -11.23 -2.84
N LEU A 123 -6.80 -10.71 -1.95
CA LEU A 123 -8.24 -10.93 -1.96
C LEU A 123 -8.96 -9.59 -2.11
N PHE A 124 -9.72 -9.43 -3.18
CA PHE A 124 -10.56 -8.24 -3.33
C PHE A 124 -11.59 -8.14 -2.21
N GLY A 125 -11.71 -6.93 -1.67
CA GLY A 125 -12.66 -6.63 -0.62
C GLY A 125 -13.07 -5.16 -0.60
N THR A 126 -14.19 -4.89 0.02
CA THR A 126 -14.70 -3.54 0.26
C THR A 126 -14.29 -2.98 1.64
N SER A 127 -13.60 -3.79 2.42
CA SER A 127 -13.04 -3.43 3.73
C SER A 127 -12.01 -4.46 4.17
N GLU A 128 -11.24 -4.16 5.21
CA GLU A 128 -10.29 -5.09 5.82
C GLU A 128 -10.95 -6.36 6.40
N SER A 129 -12.26 -6.37 6.62
CA SER A 129 -12.97 -7.54 7.16
C SER A 129 -13.26 -8.61 6.11
N ASN A 130 -13.18 -8.28 4.82
CA ASN A 130 -13.54 -9.19 3.73
C ASN A 130 -12.51 -9.27 2.60
N GLY A 131 -11.36 -8.63 2.76
CA GLY A 131 -10.25 -8.68 1.80
C GLY A 131 -9.07 -7.83 2.22
N ASN A 132 -8.03 -7.82 1.40
CA ASN A 132 -6.82 -7.04 1.64
C ASN A 132 -6.41 -6.18 0.43
N LEU A 133 -7.25 -6.14 -0.60
CA LEU A 133 -7.02 -5.37 -1.83
C LEU A 133 -8.34 -4.73 -2.27
N ALA A 134 -8.42 -3.41 -2.21
CA ALA A 134 -9.51 -2.63 -2.79
C ALA A 134 -9.03 -1.93 -4.05
N PHE A 135 -9.81 -1.95 -5.12
CA PHE A 135 -9.46 -1.28 -6.36
C PHE A 135 -10.58 -0.33 -6.81
N LEU A 136 -10.28 0.96 -6.79
CA LEU A 136 -11.15 2.04 -7.25
C LEU A 136 -10.75 2.48 -8.66
N VAL A 137 -11.70 2.42 -9.60
CA VAL A 137 -11.56 3.06 -10.92
C VAL A 137 -12.52 4.23 -11.00
N ARG A 138 -12.00 5.42 -11.30
CA ARG A 138 -12.81 6.62 -11.51
C ARG A 138 -12.97 6.89 -12.99
N GLU A 139 -14.19 6.77 -13.48
CA GLU A 139 -14.52 6.97 -14.88
C GLU A 139 -14.28 8.42 -15.30
N GLY A 140 -13.61 8.63 -16.42
CA GLY A 140 -13.28 9.95 -16.98
C GLY A 140 -12.16 10.71 -16.27
N TYR A 141 -11.54 10.14 -15.23
CA TYR A 141 -10.43 10.79 -14.52
C TYR A 141 -9.10 10.52 -15.22
N SER A 142 -8.34 11.58 -15.39
CA SER A 142 -7.01 11.58 -16.02
C SER A 142 -5.90 11.57 -14.98
N HIS A 143 -4.64 11.63 -15.44
CA HIS A 143 -3.45 11.65 -14.58
C HIS A 143 -3.17 13.05 -14.04
N ASP A 144 -3.93 13.51 -13.06
CA ASP A 144 -3.84 14.88 -12.54
C ASP A 144 -4.02 14.98 -11.02
N ALA A 145 -3.84 16.19 -10.50
CA ALA A 145 -3.91 16.47 -9.06
C ALA A 145 -5.32 16.28 -8.49
N THR A 146 -6.39 16.59 -9.27
CA THR A 146 -7.77 16.43 -8.81
C THR A 146 -8.08 14.97 -8.58
N ALA A 147 -7.70 14.11 -9.52
CA ALA A 147 -7.81 12.67 -9.39
C ALA A 147 -7.07 12.16 -8.14
N ASN A 148 -5.81 12.60 -7.96
CA ASN A 148 -5.01 12.22 -6.81
C ASN A 148 -5.66 12.57 -5.47
N TYR A 149 -6.20 13.79 -5.31
CA TYR A 149 -6.86 14.19 -4.06
C TYR A 149 -8.08 13.32 -3.74
N GLU A 150 -8.88 12.98 -4.75
CA GLU A 150 -10.03 12.10 -4.56
C GLU A 150 -9.61 10.68 -4.18
N TYR A 151 -8.57 10.14 -4.83
CA TYR A 151 -8.05 8.80 -4.48
C TYR A 151 -7.52 8.75 -3.06
N MET A 152 -6.76 9.77 -2.63
CA MET A 152 -6.24 9.87 -1.27
C MET A 152 -7.37 9.89 -0.23
N TYR A 153 -8.39 10.70 -0.45
CA TYR A 153 -9.54 10.75 0.45
C TYR A 153 -10.24 9.39 0.55
N ASN A 154 -10.56 8.78 -0.59
CA ASN A 154 -11.21 7.48 -0.62
C ASN A 154 -10.35 6.40 0.05
N GLY A 155 -9.04 6.36 -0.23
CA GLY A 155 -8.12 5.40 0.38
C GLY A 155 -8.04 5.51 1.89
N LEU A 156 -7.99 6.73 2.42
CA LEU A 156 -8.00 6.97 3.87
C LEU A 156 -9.29 6.48 4.54
N CYS A 157 -10.42 6.48 3.82
CA CYS A 157 -11.67 5.91 4.33
C CYS A 157 -11.64 4.38 4.48
N PHE A 158 -10.73 3.68 3.80
CA PHE A 158 -10.55 2.22 3.93
C PHE A 158 -9.64 1.84 5.10
N PHE A 159 -8.71 2.71 5.48
CA PHE A 159 -7.68 2.39 6.45
C PHE A 159 -8.21 2.43 7.88
N TRP A 160 -7.68 1.57 8.76
CA TRP A 160 -7.98 1.49 10.20
C TRP A 160 -9.44 1.20 10.56
N ASN A 161 -10.21 0.58 9.65
CA ASN A 161 -11.63 0.31 9.88
C ASN A 161 -11.92 -1.03 10.59
N SER A 162 -10.97 -1.95 10.62
CA SER A 162 -11.15 -3.31 11.19
C SER A 162 -11.04 -3.39 12.70
N LYS A 163 -10.60 -2.33 13.37
CA LYS A 163 -10.25 -2.31 14.80
C LYS A 163 -11.09 -1.31 15.63
N ARG A 164 -12.33 -1.08 15.23
CA ARG A 164 -13.26 -0.32 16.06
C ARG A 164 -14.23 -1.22 16.77
#